data_e332644dbd8452dd5c32400179f6105a
#
_entry.id   e332644dbd8452dd5c32400179f6105a
#
_cell.length_a   1.000
_cell.length_b   1.000
_cell.length_c   1.000
_cell.angle_alpha   90.00
_cell.angle_beta   90.00
_cell.angle_gamma   90.00
#
_symmetry.space_group_name_H-M   'P 1'
#
loop_
_entity.id
_entity.type
_entity.pdbx_description
1 polymer ?
#
loop_
_entity_poly.entity_id
_entity_poly.type
_entity_poly.pdbx_seq_one_letter_code
_entity_poly.pdbx_strand_id
1 'polypeptide(L)'
;MIFVDYHFPAWLKRGSVRAMNIDSSLDVLRYSAFTPGTTVPDGGNPAGVVLDASGLDDTAMLSVAAEVGYSETAFVTARDDSRGRFRVRYFSPLTEVPFCGHATVATAVALAERIGPGELLFETPAGEIPVSTATDADGVVRATLTSVPTRSRPATSEELDAALAALGWERGDLDPELPPHVAFGGAEHLVLAAATRARLADLAYDFEGLAEVMRSHGWTTVQLVWRESAERFHARDPFPVGGVVEDPATGAAAAALGGYLRTLGLVPEPVTIAVRQGEDMGRPSELLVGIDPADPRVRVTGRAQSIGGPR
;
A
#
# COMPACT_ATOMS: atom_id res chain seq x y z
N MET A 1 -23.95 7.14 -3.54
CA MET A 1 -23.14 7.72 -2.47
C MET A 1 -23.05 6.65 -1.39
N ILE A 2 -22.14 5.68 -1.57
CA ILE A 2 -21.92 4.60 -0.62
C ILE A 2 -20.65 4.98 0.11
N PHE A 3 -20.80 5.49 1.32
CA PHE A 3 -19.69 5.60 2.25
C PHE A 3 -19.31 4.18 2.64
N VAL A 4 -18.12 3.76 2.29
CA VAL A 4 -17.53 2.56 2.90
C VAL A 4 -17.22 2.98 4.35
N ASP A 5 -18.14 2.65 5.27
CA ASP A 5 -17.89 2.76 6.69
C ASP A 5 -16.72 1.83 7.02
N TYR A 6 -15.53 2.40 7.23
CA TYR A 6 -14.49 1.70 7.95
C TYR A 6 -15.07 1.34 9.32
N HIS A 7 -15.37 0.07 9.53
CA HIS A 7 -15.93 -0.41 10.79
C HIS A 7 -14.86 -0.36 11.87
N PHE A 8 -14.59 0.84 12.39
CA PHE A 8 -13.85 0.96 13.62
C PHE A 8 -14.69 0.40 14.77
N PRO A 9 -14.08 -0.36 15.69
CA PRO A 9 -14.79 -0.92 16.84
C PRO A 9 -15.52 0.16 17.64
N ALA A 10 -16.69 -0.14 18.14
CA ALA A 10 -17.62 0.82 18.81
C ALA A 10 -17.02 1.57 20.01
N TRP A 11 -15.88 1.13 20.55
CA TRP A 11 -15.17 1.83 21.64
C TRP A 11 -14.42 3.09 21.18
N LEU A 12 -14.10 3.22 19.88
CA LEU A 12 -13.53 4.43 19.29
C LEU A 12 -14.53 5.61 19.24
N LYS A 13 -15.84 5.34 19.35
CA LYS A 13 -16.89 6.36 19.32
C LYS A 13 -17.12 7.05 20.68
N ARG A 14 -16.38 6.75 21.73
CA ARG A 14 -16.60 7.27 23.09
C ARG A 14 -15.44 8.06 23.71
N GLY A 15 -14.49 8.53 22.94
CA GLY A 15 -13.53 9.53 23.40
C GLY A 15 -13.98 10.90 22.90
N SER A 16 -14.52 11.77 23.78
CA SER A 16 -14.67 13.19 23.47
C SER A 16 -13.27 13.80 23.40
N VAL A 17 -12.59 13.66 22.29
CA VAL A 17 -11.46 14.51 21.94
C VAL A 17 -12.07 15.90 21.78
N ARG A 18 -11.73 16.81 22.68
CA ARG A 18 -12.06 18.23 22.53
C ARG A 18 -11.56 18.61 21.13
N ALA A 19 -12.46 18.95 20.21
CA ALA A 19 -12.11 19.48 18.91
C ALA A 19 -11.22 20.71 19.16
N MET A 20 -9.91 20.52 19.01
CA MET A 20 -9.01 21.65 18.81
C MET A 20 -9.43 22.22 17.46
N ASN A 21 -9.76 23.51 17.44
CA ASN A 21 -9.96 24.23 16.18
C ASN A 21 -8.66 24.07 15.36
N ILE A 22 -8.66 23.12 14.44
CA ILE A 22 -7.63 23.07 13.41
C ILE A 22 -7.80 24.39 12.66
N ASP A 23 -6.71 25.11 12.56
CA ASP A 23 -6.67 26.39 11.84
C ASP A 23 -7.32 26.13 10.47
N SER A 24 -8.39 26.87 10.17
CA SER A 24 -9.17 26.73 8.92
C SER A 24 -8.33 27.02 7.66
N SER A 25 -7.01 27.27 7.81
CA SER A 25 -6.05 27.53 6.75
C SER A 25 -5.24 26.29 6.34
N LEU A 26 -5.32 25.15 7.06
CA LEU A 26 -4.54 23.95 6.70
C LEU A 26 -5.11 23.29 5.44
N ASP A 27 -4.32 23.28 4.37
CA ASP A 27 -4.69 22.63 3.10
C ASP A 27 -4.43 21.12 3.18
N VAL A 28 -5.50 20.35 3.39
CA VAL A 28 -5.47 18.90 3.42
C VAL A 28 -5.97 18.34 2.09
N LEU A 29 -5.04 17.96 1.24
CA LEU A 29 -5.33 17.33 -0.03
C LEU A 29 -5.75 15.86 0.20
N ARG A 30 -6.59 15.35 -0.68
CA ARG A 30 -7.02 13.96 -0.70
C ARG A 30 -6.68 13.35 -2.04
N TYR A 31 -5.91 12.27 -2.03
CA TYR A 31 -5.51 11.54 -3.23
C TYR A 31 -5.85 10.07 -3.08
N SER A 32 -6.22 9.42 -4.18
CA SER A 32 -6.26 7.95 -4.25
C SER A 32 -5.06 7.47 -5.05
N ALA A 33 -4.17 6.72 -4.41
CA ALA A 33 -2.96 6.18 -5.03
C ALA A 33 -3.26 4.83 -5.71
N PHE A 34 -2.48 4.49 -6.73
CA PHE A 34 -2.59 3.26 -7.52
C PHE A 34 -3.92 3.12 -8.28
N THR A 35 -4.52 4.24 -8.68
CA THR A 35 -5.73 4.20 -9.50
C THR A 35 -5.45 3.54 -10.85
N PRO A 36 -6.31 2.63 -11.35
CA PRO A 36 -6.08 1.92 -12.62
C PRO A 36 -6.26 2.81 -13.86
N GLY A 37 -6.79 4.04 -13.69
CA GLY A 37 -6.99 5.01 -14.75
C GLY A 37 -7.89 6.15 -14.28
N THR A 38 -8.09 7.15 -15.15
CA THR A 38 -8.88 8.35 -14.83
C THR A 38 -10.40 8.11 -14.81
N THR A 39 -10.86 6.94 -15.25
CA THR A 39 -12.28 6.62 -15.45
C THR A 39 -12.91 5.82 -14.33
N VAL A 40 -12.15 5.45 -13.29
CA VAL A 40 -12.64 4.69 -12.13
C VAL A 40 -12.73 5.61 -10.90
N PRO A 41 -13.89 6.21 -10.61
CA PRO A 41 -14.01 7.26 -9.58
C PRO A 41 -13.60 6.82 -8.17
N ASP A 42 -13.81 5.53 -7.83
CA ASP A 42 -13.60 4.98 -6.49
C ASP A 42 -12.42 4.00 -6.40
N GLY A 43 -11.55 3.98 -7.43
CA GLY A 43 -10.37 3.12 -7.45
C GLY A 43 -9.22 3.64 -6.59
N GLY A 44 -8.25 2.77 -6.33
CA GLY A 44 -7.03 3.10 -5.61
C GLY A 44 -7.17 3.09 -4.08
N ASN A 45 -6.05 3.41 -3.42
CA ASN A 45 -5.95 3.50 -1.97
C ASN A 45 -5.91 4.98 -1.54
N PRO A 46 -6.91 5.49 -0.78
CA PRO A 46 -6.97 6.90 -0.42
C PRO A 46 -5.94 7.26 0.66
N ALA A 47 -5.33 8.43 0.51
CA ALA A 47 -4.44 9.03 1.48
C ALA A 47 -4.74 10.54 1.64
N GLY A 48 -4.59 11.03 2.85
CA GLY A 48 -4.47 12.47 3.11
C GLY A 48 -3.05 12.94 2.78
N VAL A 49 -2.91 14.17 2.28
CA VAL A 49 -1.60 14.77 1.97
C VAL A 49 -1.59 16.22 2.43
N VAL A 50 -0.67 16.56 3.33
CA VAL A 50 -0.42 17.92 3.80
C VAL A 50 0.97 18.33 3.31
N LEU A 51 1.02 19.21 2.31
CA LEU A 51 2.28 19.59 1.66
C LEU A 51 3.09 20.66 2.41
N ASP A 52 2.50 21.28 3.42
CA ASP A 52 3.19 22.14 4.38
C ASP A 52 2.67 21.88 5.79
N ALA A 53 3.40 21.06 6.51
CA ALA A 53 3.15 20.71 7.91
C ALA A 53 4.28 21.22 8.83
N SER A 54 5.07 22.20 8.39
CA SER A 54 6.23 22.71 9.12
C SER A 54 5.90 23.30 10.50
N GLY A 55 4.65 23.74 10.68
CA GLY A 55 4.14 24.31 11.94
C GLY A 55 3.37 23.32 12.82
N LEU A 56 3.21 22.06 12.41
CA LEU A 56 2.41 21.09 13.15
C LEU A 56 3.28 20.24 14.09
N ASP A 57 2.81 20.08 15.32
CA ASP A 57 3.36 19.10 16.25
C ASP A 57 2.70 17.70 16.06
N ASP A 58 3.20 16.71 16.77
CA ASP A 58 2.71 15.32 16.68
C ASP A 58 1.22 15.19 17.01
N THR A 59 0.74 15.96 17.98
CA THR A 59 -0.67 15.94 18.41
C THR A 59 -1.57 16.52 17.32
N ALA A 60 -1.15 17.59 16.69
CA ALA A 60 -1.88 18.22 15.59
C ALA A 60 -1.92 17.29 14.35
N MET A 61 -0.78 16.69 13.97
CA MET A 61 -0.74 15.74 12.86
C MET A 61 -1.64 14.53 13.11
N LEU A 62 -1.62 13.97 14.32
CA LEU A 62 -2.50 12.85 14.69
C LEU A 62 -3.99 13.24 14.63
N SER A 63 -4.32 14.45 15.10
CA SER A 63 -5.70 14.98 15.04
C SER A 63 -6.18 15.13 13.61
N VAL A 64 -5.34 15.70 12.72
CA VAL A 64 -5.66 15.82 11.28
C VAL A 64 -5.86 14.46 10.64
N ALA A 65 -4.98 13.50 10.92
CA ALA A 65 -5.11 12.14 10.37
C ALA A 65 -6.41 11.46 10.84
N ALA A 66 -6.79 11.66 12.11
CA ALA A 66 -8.06 11.15 12.65
C ALA A 66 -9.28 11.80 12.01
N GLU A 67 -9.23 13.11 11.70
CA GLU A 67 -10.31 13.83 11.00
C GLU A 67 -10.42 13.42 9.52
N VAL A 68 -9.29 13.23 8.84
CA VAL A 68 -9.25 12.75 7.45
C VAL A 68 -9.87 11.35 7.36
N GLY A 69 -9.61 10.49 8.35
CA GLY A 69 -10.24 9.18 8.50
C GLY A 69 -9.81 8.13 7.46
N TYR A 70 -8.73 8.36 6.71
CA TYR A 70 -8.12 7.36 5.85
C TYR A 70 -7.13 6.50 6.66
N SER A 71 -6.66 5.40 6.07
CA SER A 71 -5.66 4.56 6.72
C SER A 71 -4.42 5.36 7.12
N GLU A 72 -3.94 6.24 6.25
CA GLU A 72 -2.83 7.16 6.53
C GLU A 72 -3.01 8.54 5.90
N THR A 73 -2.39 9.52 6.58
CA THR A 73 -2.15 10.88 6.07
C THR A 73 -0.66 11.16 6.10
N ALA A 74 -0.11 11.64 4.99
CA ALA A 74 1.27 12.07 4.87
C ALA A 74 1.41 13.57 5.15
N PHE A 75 2.44 13.92 5.91
CA PHE A 75 2.77 15.29 6.30
C PHE A 75 4.17 15.65 5.85
N VAL A 76 4.31 16.66 5.00
CA VAL A 76 5.61 17.22 4.60
C VAL A 76 6.02 18.26 5.65
N THR A 77 6.92 17.88 6.54
CA THR A 77 7.36 18.72 7.69
C THR A 77 8.54 19.62 7.37
N ALA A 78 9.29 19.31 6.30
CA ALA A 78 10.32 20.17 5.74
C ALA A 78 10.46 19.89 4.24
N ARG A 79 10.81 20.95 3.47
CA ARG A 79 10.95 20.83 2.02
C ARG A 79 12.09 21.68 1.47
N ASP A 80 12.80 21.15 0.48
CA ASP A 80 13.74 21.85 -0.38
C ASP A 80 13.44 21.47 -1.82
N ASP A 81 12.56 22.24 -2.45
CA ASP A 81 12.08 21.99 -3.81
C ASP A 81 13.23 22.03 -4.84
N SER A 82 14.23 22.88 -4.60
CA SER A 82 15.38 23.04 -5.50
C SER A 82 16.26 21.78 -5.56
N ARG A 83 16.25 20.97 -4.50
CA ARG A 83 17.00 19.71 -4.39
C ARG A 83 16.12 18.48 -4.44
N GLY A 84 14.79 18.65 -4.56
CA GLY A 84 13.83 17.54 -4.51
C GLY A 84 13.84 16.79 -3.18
N ARG A 85 14.20 17.44 -2.05
CA ARG A 85 14.28 16.80 -0.73
C ARG A 85 13.13 17.21 0.17
N PHE A 86 12.47 16.22 0.78
CA PHE A 86 11.29 16.42 1.60
C PHE A 86 11.37 15.53 2.84
N ARG A 87 11.11 16.10 4.03
CA ARG A 87 10.90 15.28 5.22
C ARG A 87 9.42 14.96 5.33
N VAL A 88 9.10 13.66 5.31
CA VAL A 88 7.74 13.16 5.29
C VAL A 88 7.47 12.26 6.48
N ARG A 89 6.38 12.51 7.19
CA ARG A 89 5.88 11.68 8.29
C ARG A 89 4.50 11.16 7.92
N TYR A 90 4.16 9.97 8.41
CA TYR A 90 2.90 9.32 8.11
C TYR A 90 2.15 9.01 9.40
N PHE A 91 0.87 9.34 9.44
CA PHE A 91 0.02 9.08 10.59
C PHE A 91 -1.23 8.32 10.16
N SER A 92 -1.49 7.21 10.83
CA SER A 92 -2.83 6.64 10.89
C SER A 92 -3.70 7.45 11.85
N PRO A 93 -5.03 7.23 11.91
CA PRO A 93 -5.89 7.87 12.92
C PRO A 93 -5.47 7.61 14.38
N LEU A 94 -4.59 6.62 14.63
CA LEU A 94 -4.24 6.15 15.97
C LEU A 94 -2.79 6.44 16.36
N THR A 95 -1.87 6.46 15.39
CA THR A 95 -0.44 6.55 15.67
C THR A 95 0.36 6.95 14.45
N GLU A 96 1.59 7.44 14.66
CA GLU A 96 2.57 7.56 13.60
C GLU A 96 3.01 6.18 13.11
N VAL A 97 3.18 6.04 11.80
CA VAL A 97 3.75 4.85 11.17
C VAL A 97 5.06 5.22 10.46
N PRO A 98 6.09 4.35 10.48
CA PRO A 98 7.41 4.72 9.98
C PRO A 98 7.45 4.92 8.44
N PHE A 99 6.55 4.28 7.71
CA PHE A 99 6.45 4.35 6.25
C PHE A 99 5.08 3.91 5.77
N CYS A 100 4.62 4.52 4.66
CA CYS A 100 3.40 4.12 3.97
C CYS A 100 3.56 4.31 2.45
N GLY A 101 3.51 3.21 1.68
CA GLY A 101 3.78 3.21 0.24
C GLY A 101 2.75 4.00 -0.58
N HIS A 102 1.45 3.79 -0.34
CA HIS A 102 0.40 4.49 -1.10
C HIS A 102 0.36 5.99 -0.77
N ALA A 103 0.54 6.36 0.51
CA ALA A 103 0.62 7.77 0.89
C ALA A 103 1.89 8.45 0.33
N THR A 104 3.00 7.71 0.16
CA THR A 104 4.20 8.19 -0.53
C THR A 104 3.93 8.46 -2.01
N VAL A 105 3.27 7.54 -2.72
CA VAL A 105 2.86 7.75 -4.13
C VAL A 105 1.94 8.95 -4.25
N ALA A 106 0.92 9.07 -3.37
CA ALA A 106 0.02 10.21 -3.35
C ALA A 106 0.76 11.54 -3.15
N THR A 107 1.68 11.59 -2.18
CA THR A 107 2.48 12.79 -1.88
C THR A 107 3.42 13.16 -3.03
N ALA A 108 4.07 12.17 -3.63
CA ALA A 108 4.99 12.40 -4.75
C ALA A 108 4.26 12.94 -5.98
N VAL A 109 3.09 12.39 -6.31
CA VAL A 109 2.25 12.92 -7.40
C VAL A 109 1.75 14.33 -7.07
N ALA A 110 1.26 14.58 -5.85
CA ALA A 110 0.81 15.90 -5.43
C ALA A 110 1.92 16.97 -5.47
N LEU A 111 3.17 16.59 -5.17
CA LEU A 111 4.34 17.46 -5.35
C LEU A 111 4.65 17.68 -6.82
N ALA A 112 4.74 16.60 -7.61
CA ALA A 112 5.10 16.69 -9.02
C ALA A 112 4.11 17.51 -9.85
N GLU A 113 2.81 17.51 -9.51
CA GLU A 113 1.80 18.38 -10.12
C GLU A 113 2.05 19.87 -9.87
N ARG A 114 2.81 20.22 -8.81
CA ARG A 114 3.11 21.62 -8.41
C ARG A 114 4.47 22.10 -8.82
N ILE A 115 5.50 21.24 -8.71
CA ILE A 115 6.89 21.62 -8.97
C ILE A 115 7.47 20.98 -10.23
N GLY A 116 6.68 20.18 -10.94
CA GLY A 116 7.10 19.39 -12.09
C GLY A 116 7.60 17.98 -11.70
N PRO A 117 7.52 17.02 -12.62
CA PRO A 117 8.04 15.67 -12.41
C PRO A 117 9.57 15.66 -12.32
N GLY A 118 10.15 14.70 -11.61
CA GLY A 118 11.58 14.55 -11.41
C GLY A 118 11.92 13.57 -10.29
N GLU A 119 13.17 13.62 -9.85
CA GLU A 119 13.67 12.80 -8.75
C GLU A 119 13.39 13.49 -7.42
N LEU A 120 12.76 12.76 -6.50
CA LEU A 120 12.44 13.20 -5.16
C LEU A 120 13.14 12.29 -4.15
N LEU A 121 13.53 12.84 -3.01
CA LEU A 121 14.07 12.10 -1.88
C LEU A 121 13.24 12.40 -0.64
N PHE A 122 12.54 11.40 -0.13
CA PHE A 122 11.76 11.52 1.09
C PHE A 122 12.57 11.02 2.28
N GLU A 123 12.84 11.90 3.23
CA GLU A 123 13.41 11.57 4.53
C GLU A 123 12.27 11.18 5.48
N THR A 124 12.20 9.90 5.83
CA THR A 124 11.12 9.34 6.65
C THR A 124 11.67 8.69 7.91
N PRO A 125 10.84 8.35 8.91
CA PRO A 125 11.30 7.57 10.06
C PRO A 125 11.88 6.19 9.68
N ALA A 126 11.48 5.61 8.54
CA ALA A 126 12.06 4.36 8.02
C ALA A 126 13.39 4.56 7.25
N GLY A 127 13.83 5.80 7.06
CA GLY A 127 15.04 6.16 6.31
C GLY A 127 14.75 6.97 5.04
N GLU A 128 15.77 7.09 4.20
CA GLU A 128 15.66 7.80 2.91
C GLU A 128 14.97 6.92 1.86
N ILE A 129 13.93 7.44 1.26
CA ILE A 129 13.12 6.78 0.23
C ILE A 129 13.26 7.56 -1.08
N PRO A 130 14.03 7.05 -2.06
CA PRO A 130 14.07 7.62 -3.40
C PRO A 130 12.73 7.37 -4.12
N VAL A 131 12.18 8.44 -4.71
CA VAL A 131 10.95 8.39 -5.49
C VAL A 131 11.19 9.12 -6.80
N SER A 132 10.99 8.47 -7.93
CA SER A 132 10.98 9.15 -9.23
C SER A 132 9.55 9.44 -9.67
N THR A 133 9.33 10.59 -10.27
CA THR A 133 8.05 10.95 -10.88
C THR A 133 8.24 11.26 -12.35
N ALA A 134 7.30 10.81 -13.18
CA ALA A 134 7.31 11.04 -14.61
C ALA A 134 5.88 11.21 -15.13
N THR A 135 5.72 11.95 -16.21
CA THR A 135 4.44 12.04 -16.93
C THR A 135 4.40 10.92 -17.97
N ASP A 136 3.35 10.11 -17.95
CA ASP A 136 3.15 9.05 -18.94
C ASP A 136 2.64 9.61 -20.29
N ALA A 137 2.46 8.71 -21.27
CA ALA A 137 1.99 9.08 -22.60
C ALA A 137 0.59 9.71 -22.60
N ASP A 138 -0.22 9.45 -21.58
CA ASP A 138 -1.57 10.01 -21.41
C ASP A 138 -1.53 11.38 -20.71
N GLY A 139 -0.35 11.91 -20.40
CA GLY A 139 -0.17 13.16 -19.68
C GLY A 139 -0.42 13.06 -18.16
N VAL A 140 -0.49 11.85 -17.61
CA VAL A 140 -0.75 11.61 -16.18
C VAL A 140 0.57 11.38 -15.44
N VAL A 141 0.72 12.04 -14.30
CA VAL A 141 1.89 11.86 -13.43
C VAL A 141 1.84 10.50 -12.75
N ARG A 142 2.95 9.77 -12.80
CA ARG A 142 3.19 8.53 -12.06
C ARG A 142 4.34 8.72 -11.09
N ALA A 143 4.27 8.04 -9.97
CA ALA A 143 5.38 7.93 -9.02
C ALA A 143 5.88 6.49 -8.96
N THR A 144 7.19 6.34 -8.92
CA THR A 144 7.89 5.06 -8.80
C THR A 144 8.71 5.03 -7.52
N LEU A 145 8.42 4.07 -6.67
CA LEU A 145 9.19 3.74 -5.48
C LEU A 145 10.16 2.62 -5.79
N THR A 146 11.40 2.74 -5.34
CA THR A 146 12.37 1.64 -5.36
C THR A 146 12.43 1.03 -3.96
N SER A 147 12.17 -0.26 -3.86
CA SER A 147 12.19 -1.00 -2.60
C SER A 147 13.61 -1.11 -2.02
N VAL A 148 13.70 -1.49 -0.76
CA VAL A 148 14.92 -2.11 -0.22
C VAL A 148 15.19 -3.44 -0.94
N PRO A 149 16.41 -4.04 -0.82
CA PRO A 149 16.67 -5.37 -1.35
C PRO A 149 15.61 -6.38 -0.88
N THR A 150 14.92 -6.99 -1.83
CA THR A 150 13.87 -7.97 -1.55
C THR A 150 14.48 -9.36 -1.34
N ARG A 151 13.81 -10.18 -0.55
CA ARG A 151 14.15 -11.58 -0.30
C ARG A 151 12.88 -12.40 -0.12
N SER A 152 12.96 -13.71 -0.36
CA SER A 152 11.89 -14.62 0.02
C SER A 152 12.45 -15.99 0.39
N ARG A 153 11.70 -16.71 1.22
CA ARG A 153 11.97 -18.08 1.62
C ARG A 153 10.69 -18.91 1.57
N PRO A 154 10.78 -20.22 1.37
CA PRO A 154 9.61 -21.09 1.53
C PRO A 154 8.98 -20.89 2.91
N ALA A 155 7.65 -20.86 2.96
CA ALA A 155 6.90 -20.92 4.20
C ALA A 155 7.08 -22.31 4.82
N THR A 156 7.19 -22.38 6.15
CA THR A 156 7.20 -23.67 6.84
C THR A 156 5.79 -24.29 6.83
N SER A 157 5.70 -25.59 7.09
CA SER A 157 4.37 -26.24 7.19
C SER A 157 3.52 -25.63 8.31
N GLU A 158 4.13 -25.24 9.43
CA GLU A 158 3.44 -24.61 10.55
C GLU A 158 2.88 -23.23 10.17
N GLU A 159 3.69 -22.38 9.52
CA GLU A 159 3.27 -21.07 9.01
C GLU A 159 2.10 -21.20 8.03
N LEU A 160 2.23 -22.17 7.08
CA LEU A 160 1.19 -22.41 6.08
C LEU A 160 -0.10 -22.94 6.70
N ASP A 161 -0.02 -23.95 7.57
CA ASP A 161 -1.22 -24.59 8.15
C ASP A 161 -1.97 -23.60 9.05
N ALA A 162 -1.27 -22.78 9.83
CA ALA A 162 -1.87 -21.74 10.64
C ALA A 162 -2.61 -20.67 9.78
N ALA A 163 -1.97 -20.22 8.70
CA ALA A 163 -2.58 -19.24 7.79
C ALA A 163 -3.79 -19.82 7.06
N LEU A 164 -3.69 -21.05 6.53
CA LEU A 164 -4.80 -21.71 5.82
C LEU A 164 -6.01 -21.93 6.74
N ALA A 165 -5.77 -22.35 7.99
CA ALA A 165 -6.84 -22.52 8.97
C ALA A 165 -7.59 -21.20 9.24
N ALA A 166 -6.86 -20.08 9.42
CA ALA A 166 -7.47 -18.77 9.64
C ALA A 166 -8.18 -18.21 8.39
N LEU A 167 -7.66 -18.52 7.18
CA LEU A 167 -8.27 -18.13 5.90
C LEU A 167 -9.49 -19.00 5.53
N GLY A 168 -9.67 -20.17 6.17
CA GLY A 168 -10.64 -21.16 5.72
C GLY A 168 -10.29 -21.76 4.35
N TRP A 169 -9.00 -21.84 4.03
CA TRP A 169 -8.47 -22.42 2.79
C TRP A 169 -7.85 -23.78 3.05
N GLU A 170 -7.79 -24.59 1.99
CA GLU A 170 -7.12 -25.89 1.99
C GLU A 170 -5.87 -25.86 1.09
N ARG A 171 -4.95 -26.81 1.26
CA ARG A 171 -3.77 -26.92 0.39
C ARG A 171 -4.13 -27.11 -1.08
N GLY A 172 -5.29 -27.72 -1.38
CA GLY A 172 -5.81 -27.88 -2.72
C GLY A 172 -6.32 -26.59 -3.39
N ASP A 173 -6.49 -25.53 -2.61
CA ASP A 173 -6.85 -24.19 -3.11
C ASP A 173 -5.64 -23.43 -3.69
N LEU A 174 -4.41 -23.94 -3.46
CA LEU A 174 -3.18 -23.27 -3.85
C LEU A 174 -2.70 -23.70 -5.24
N ASP A 175 -2.10 -22.76 -5.97
CA ASP A 175 -1.40 -23.03 -7.24
C ASP A 175 -0.10 -23.78 -6.97
N PRO A 176 0.07 -25.04 -7.46
CA PRO A 176 1.27 -25.83 -7.22
C PRO A 176 2.53 -25.26 -7.91
N GLU A 177 2.39 -24.40 -8.92
CA GLU A 177 3.53 -23.75 -9.61
C GLU A 177 4.05 -22.51 -8.87
N LEU A 178 3.29 -21.99 -7.90
CA LEU A 178 3.63 -20.82 -7.10
C LEU A 178 3.60 -21.19 -5.61
N PRO A 179 4.63 -21.87 -5.10
CA PRO A 179 4.64 -22.40 -3.73
C PRO A 179 4.58 -21.27 -2.68
N PRO A 180 3.96 -21.52 -1.51
CA PRO A 180 3.89 -20.56 -0.42
C PRO A 180 5.27 -20.08 0.05
N HIS A 181 5.46 -18.77 0.12
CA HIS A 181 6.69 -18.15 0.60
C HIS A 181 6.38 -17.02 1.60
N VAL A 182 7.30 -16.80 2.54
CA VAL A 182 7.39 -15.54 3.26
C VAL A 182 8.35 -14.64 2.49
N ALA A 183 7.85 -13.49 2.04
CA ALA A 183 8.58 -12.56 1.18
C ALA A 183 8.68 -11.18 1.82
N PHE A 184 9.80 -10.49 1.58
CA PHE A 184 10.12 -9.19 2.14
C PHE A 184 10.32 -8.16 1.03
N GLY A 185 9.59 -7.04 1.12
CA GLY A 185 9.71 -5.89 0.23
C GLY A 185 9.74 -4.54 0.98
N GLY A 186 10.31 -4.55 2.20
CA GLY A 186 10.24 -3.47 3.19
C GLY A 186 9.47 -3.89 4.44
N ALA A 187 8.57 -4.85 4.27
CA ALA A 187 7.85 -5.55 5.33
C ALA A 187 7.73 -7.04 4.95
N GLU A 188 7.45 -7.88 5.92
CA GLU A 188 7.24 -9.32 5.70
C GLU A 188 5.79 -9.59 5.31
N HIS A 189 5.60 -10.41 4.27
CA HIS A 189 4.30 -10.83 3.76
C HIS A 189 4.31 -12.33 3.52
N LEU A 190 3.25 -13.03 3.93
CA LEU A 190 3.03 -14.40 3.48
C LEU A 190 2.37 -14.36 2.10
N VAL A 191 3.03 -14.88 1.07
CA VAL A 191 2.50 -14.98 -0.30
C VAL A 191 1.87 -16.35 -0.51
N LEU A 192 0.58 -16.36 -0.83
CA LEU A 192 -0.19 -17.56 -1.17
C LEU A 192 -0.85 -17.37 -2.54
N ALA A 193 -0.53 -18.24 -3.48
CA ALA A 193 -1.15 -18.22 -4.79
C ALA A 193 -2.40 -19.12 -4.83
N ALA A 194 -3.55 -18.52 -5.15
CA ALA A 194 -4.79 -19.26 -5.37
C ALA A 194 -4.74 -20.01 -6.71
N ALA A 195 -5.21 -21.24 -6.75
CA ALA A 195 -5.29 -22.04 -7.98
C ALA A 195 -6.27 -21.45 -9.00
N THR A 196 -7.26 -20.69 -8.56
CA THR A 196 -8.27 -20.09 -9.44
C THR A 196 -8.62 -18.65 -9.05
N ARG A 197 -9.06 -17.86 -10.04
CA ARG A 197 -9.58 -16.51 -9.79
C ARG A 197 -10.82 -16.53 -8.86
N ALA A 198 -11.65 -17.56 -8.97
CA ALA A 198 -12.82 -17.72 -8.13
C ALA A 198 -12.44 -17.94 -6.65
N ARG A 199 -11.37 -18.73 -6.38
CA ARG A 199 -10.87 -18.92 -5.02
C ARG A 199 -10.32 -17.62 -4.43
N LEU A 200 -9.58 -16.83 -5.23
CA LEU A 200 -9.12 -15.52 -4.79
C LEU A 200 -10.29 -14.59 -4.45
N ALA A 201 -11.34 -14.58 -5.28
CA ALA A 201 -12.52 -13.72 -5.08
C ALA A 201 -13.30 -14.05 -3.80
N ASP A 202 -13.34 -15.34 -3.44
CA ASP A 202 -14.05 -15.82 -2.26
C ASP A 202 -13.16 -15.71 -1.02
N LEU A 203 -13.16 -14.53 -0.40
CA LEU A 203 -12.39 -14.22 0.79
C LEU A 203 -13.33 -13.96 1.97
N ALA A 204 -13.49 -14.96 2.80
CA ALA A 204 -14.11 -14.88 4.11
C ALA A 204 -13.17 -15.56 5.11
N TYR A 205 -12.63 -14.82 6.07
CA TYR A 205 -11.62 -15.34 6.97
C TYR A 205 -11.90 -14.96 8.44
N ASP A 206 -11.32 -15.71 9.36
CA ASP A 206 -11.32 -15.38 10.79
C ASP A 206 -10.39 -14.19 11.03
N PHE A 207 -10.97 -13.00 11.23
CA PHE A 207 -10.25 -11.74 11.39
C PHE A 207 -9.30 -11.78 12.59
N GLU A 208 -9.76 -12.21 13.76
CA GLU A 208 -8.94 -12.24 14.99
C GLU A 208 -7.91 -13.38 14.93
N GLY A 209 -8.30 -14.54 14.41
CA GLY A 209 -7.40 -15.68 14.24
C GLY A 209 -6.26 -15.35 13.26
N LEU A 210 -6.56 -14.73 12.13
CA LEU A 210 -5.53 -14.32 11.17
C LEU A 210 -4.63 -13.22 11.75
N ALA A 211 -5.18 -12.26 12.50
CA ALA A 211 -4.40 -11.23 13.17
C ALA A 211 -3.41 -11.81 14.19
N GLU A 212 -3.82 -12.85 14.94
CA GLU A 212 -2.94 -13.54 15.90
C GLU A 212 -1.79 -14.27 15.17
N VAL A 213 -2.10 -15.01 14.11
CA VAL A 213 -1.10 -15.68 13.27
C VAL A 213 -0.12 -14.66 12.69
N MET A 214 -0.60 -13.57 12.13
CA MET A 214 0.25 -12.53 11.54
C MET A 214 1.16 -11.87 12.59
N ARG A 215 0.64 -11.56 13.78
CA ARG A 215 1.47 -11.00 14.88
C ARG A 215 2.56 -11.97 15.33
N SER A 216 2.24 -13.27 15.46
CA SER A 216 3.20 -14.29 15.92
C SER A 216 4.37 -14.47 14.95
N HIS A 217 4.15 -14.25 13.66
CA HIS A 217 5.17 -14.37 12.60
C HIS A 217 5.74 -13.04 12.12
N GLY A 218 5.21 -11.90 12.60
CA GLY A 218 5.66 -10.57 12.18
C GLY A 218 5.26 -10.22 10.75
N TRP A 219 4.18 -10.80 10.21
CA TRP A 219 3.68 -10.47 8.88
C TRP A 219 2.84 -9.22 8.90
N THR A 220 3.05 -8.36 7.90
CA THR A 220 2.26 -7.14 7.72
C THR A 220 0.94 -7.43 7.02
N THR A 221 0.95 -8.17 5.91
CA THR A 221 -0.25 -8.71 5.25
C THR A 221 -0.05 -10.17 4.88
N VAL A 222 -1.15 -10.86 4.59
CA VAL A 222 -1.13 -12.11 3.82
C VAL A 222 -1.49 -11.73 2.39
N GLN A 223 -0.51 -11.81 1.48
CA GLN A 223 -0.73 -11.48 0.08
C GLN A 223 -1.26 -12.71 -0.67
N LEU A 224 -2.57 -12.70 -0.92
CA LEU A 224 -3.23 -13.69 -1.75
C LEU A 224 -3.15 -13.25 -3.20
N VAL A 225 -2.67 -14.11 -4.10
CA VAL A 225 -2.54 -13.77 -5.52
C VAL A 225 -3.16 -14.85 -6.40
N TRP A 226 -3.61 -14.45 -7.58
CA TRP A 226 -3.94 -15.34 -8.68
C TRP A 226 -3.22 -14.88 -9.93
N ARG A 227 -2.50 -15.80 -10.59
CA ARG A 227 -1.74 -15.51 -11.79
C ARG A 227 -2.64 -15.65 -13.03
N GLU A 228 -3.02 -14.52 -13.64
CA GLU A 228 -3.75 -14.50 -14.90
C GLU A 228 -2.83 -14.83 -16.09
N SER A 229 -1.61 -14.31 -16.05
CA SER A 229 -0.55 -14.55 -17.04
C SER A 229 0.84 -14.34 -16.41
N ALA A 230 1.89 -14.50 -17.18
CA ALA A 230 3.26 -14.22 -16.71
C ALA A 230 3.45 -12.77 -16.26
N GLU A 231 2.70 -11.82 -16.83
CA GLU A 231 2.85 -10.37 -16.57
C GLU A 231 1.63 -9.78 -15.86
N ARG A 232 0.63 -10.57 -15.49
CA ARG A 232 -0.58 -10.06 -14.81
C ARG A 232 -0.99 -10.94 -13.66
N PHE A 233 -1.13 -10.30 -12.50
CA PHE A 233 -1.57 -10.91 -11.26
C PHE A 233 -2.77 -10.15 -10.71
N HIS A 234 -3.70 -10.87 -10.06
CA HIS A 234 -4.72 -10.29 -9.20
C HIS A 234 -4.33 -10.57 -7.77
N ALA A 235 -4.54 -9.60 -6.88
CA ALA A 235 -4.15 -9.71 -5.49
C ALA A 235 -5.27 -9.29 -4.54
N ARG A 236 -5.25 -9.88 -3.36
CA ARG A 236 -5.99 -9.44 -2.17
C ARG A 236 -5.04 -9.46 -0.98
N ASP A 237 -5.11 -8.44 -0.15
CA ASP A 237 -4.21 -8.29 0.99
C ASP A 237 -5.01 -8.13 2.30
N PRO A 238 -5.47 -9.24 2.94
CA PRO A 238 -6.00 -9.22 4.29
C PRO A 238 -5.05 -8.51 5.25
N PHE A 239 -5.59 -7.53 6.00
CA PHE A 239 -4.76 -6.69 6.89
C PHE A 239 -5.37 -6.50 8.29
N PRO A 240 -5.75 -7.59 8.98
CA PRO A 240 -6.38 -7.49 10.29
C PRO A 240 -5.46 -6.91 11.37
N VAL A 241 -4.13 -7.05 11.28
CA VAL A 241 -3.18 -6.40 12.20
C VAL A 241 -3.18 -4.88 12.07
N GLY A 242 -3.56 -4.33 10.92
CA GLY A 242 -3.79 -2.91 10.68
C GLY A 242 -5.21 -2.44 11.05
N GLY A 243 -6.06 -3.35 11.55
CA GLY A 243 -7.42 -3.03 11.96
C GLY A 243 -8.44 -2.95 10.81
N VAL A 244 -8.07 -3.36 9.61
CA VAL A 244 -8.95 -3.38 8.43
C VAL A 244 -9.05 -4.78 7.84
N VAL A 245 -10.18 -5.08 7.21
CA VAL A 245 -10.40 -6.41 6.62
C VAL A 245 -9.41 -6.65 5.47
N GLU A 246 -9.19 -5.65 4.63
CA GLU A 246 -8.37 -5.76 3.43
C GLU A 246 -7.81 -4.38 3.04
N ASP A 247 -6.56 -4.35 2.58
CA ASP A 247 -5.94 -3.14 2.02
C ASP A 247 -6.13 -3.09 0.50
N PRO A 248 -6.60 -1.97 -0.08
CA PRO A 248 -6.91 -1.89 -1.52
C PRO A 248 -5.68 -1.81 -2.43
N ALA A 249 -4.52 -1.38 -1.92
CA ALA A 249 -3.27 -1.33 -2.70
C ALA A 249 -2.04 -1.32 -1.78
N THR A 250 -1.28 -2.41 -1.77
CA THR A 250 -0.17 -2.65 -0.85
C THR A 250 1.16 -2.66 -1.59
N GLY A 251 1.82 -1.50 -1.67
CA GLY A 251 3.08 -1.35 -2.42
C GLY A 251 4.21 -2.26 -1.93
N ALA A 252 4.36 -2.47 -0.62
CA ALA A 252 5.37 -3.35 -0.03
C ALA A 252 5.12 -4.82 -0.39
N ALA A 253 3.86 -5.27 -0.38
CA ALA A 253 3.49 -6.62 -0.79
C ALA A 253 3.74 -6.83 -2.29
N ALA A 254 3.42 -5.84 -3.13
CA ALA A 254 3.72 -5.89 -4.56
C ALA A 254 5.24 -5.98 -4.83
N ALA A 255 6.07 -5.24 -4.06
CA ALA A 255 7.52 -5.35 -4.14
C ALA A 255 8.00 -6.74 -3.67
N ALA A 256 7.43 -7.27 -2.58
CA ALA A 256 7.73 -8.61 -2.07
C ALA A 256 7.37 -9.70 -3.10
N LEU A 257 6.23 -9.58 -3.79
CA LEU A 257 5.84 -10.45 -4.90
C LEU A 257 6.87 -10.45 -6.03
N GLY A 258 7.36 -9.27 -6.43
CA GLY A 258 8.43 -9.17 -7.43
C GLY A 258 9.70 -9.91 -7.01
N GLY A 259 10.13 -9.76 -5.76
CA GLY A 259 11.26 -10.49 -5.18
C GLY A 259 11.03 -12.01 -5.10
N TYR A 260 9.82 -12.42 -4.77
CA TYR A 260 9.39 -13.81 -4.75
C TYR A 260 9.47 -14.44 -6.16
N LEU A 261 8.90 -13.80 -7.18
CA LEU A 261 8.93 -14.30 -8.55
C LEU A 261 10.36 -14.42 -9.07
N ARG A 262 11.25 -13.47 -8.74
CA ARG A 262 12.67 -13.54 -9.06
C ARG A 262 13.34 -14.74 -8.35
N THR A 263 13.07 -14.97 -7.07
CA THR A 263 13.62 -16.08 -6.29
C THR A 263 13.21 -17.42 -6.87
N LEU A 264 12.00 -17.53 -7.41
CA LEU A 264 11.52 -18.75 -8.10
C LEU A 264 12.10 -18.93 -9.51
N GLY A 265 12.89 -17.98 -10.02
CA GLY A 265 13.44 -18.04 -11.38
C GLY A 265 12.41 -17.79 -12.49
N LEU A 266 11.26 -17.18 -12.14
CA LEU A 266 10.18 -16.88 -13.08
C LEU A 266 10.38 -15.54 -13.83
N VAL A 267 11.47 -14.85 -13.55
CA VAL A 267 11.87 -13.58 -14.18
C VAL A 267 13.26 -13.75 -14.82
N PRO A 268 13.35 -14.31 -16.03
CA PRO A 268 14.64 -14.55 -16.70
C PRO A 268 15.28 -13.28 -17.26
N GLU A 269 14.48 -12.25 -17.53
CA GLU A 269 14.89 -10.95 -18.08
C GLU A 269 14.10 -9.83 -17.42
N PRO A 270 14.53 -8.55 -17.51
CA PRO A 270 13.79 -7.45 -16.94
C PRO A 270 12.36 -7.38 -17.46
N VAL A 271 11.39 -7.32 -16.55
CA VAL A 271 9.96 -7.32 -16.86
C VAL A 271 9.22 -6.33 -15.98
N THR A 272 8.09 -5.83 -16.46
CA THR A 272 7.10 -5.12 -15.65
C THR A 272 5.83 -5.93 -15.62
N ILE A 273 5.42 -6.37 -14.44
CA ILE A 273 4.13 -7.03 -14.23
C ILE A 273 3.09 -6.04 -13.71
N ALA A 274 1.83 -6.27 -14.04
CA ALA A 274 0.69 -5.55 -13.49
C ALA A 274 0.05 -6.37 -12.37
N VAL A 275 -0.03 -5.79 -11.16
CA VAL A 275 -0.78 -6.35 -10.03
C VAL A 275 -2.07 -5.58 -9.88
N ARG A 276 -3.20 -6.24 -10.09
CA ARG A 276 -4.55 -5.71 -9.86
C ARG A 276 -5.00 -6.12 -8.47
N GLN A 277 -5.22 -5.15 -7.62
CA GLN A 277 -5.62 -5.34 -6.23
C GLN A 277 -6.91 -4.58 -5.95
N GLY A 278 -7.68 -5.00 -4.94
CA GLY A 278 -8.85 -4.26 -4.46
C GLY A 278 -10.10 -4.40 -5.34
N GLU A 279 -10.06 -5.16 -6.45
CA GLU A 279 -11.21 -5.33 -7.36
C GLU A 279 -12.42 -5.91 -6.62
N ASP A 280 -12.23 -6.97 -5.85
CA ASP A 280 -13.31 -7.68 -5.16
C ASP A 280 -13.86 -6.92 -3.93
N MET A 281 -13.18 -5.88 -3.46
CA MET A 281 -13.66 -4.97 -2.42
C MET A 281 -14.25 -3.66 -3.00
N GLY A 282 -14.34 -3.54 -4.33
CA GLY A 282 -14.90 -2.37 -5.01
C GLY A 282 -13.96 -1.16 -5.07
N ARG A 283 -12.66 -1.35 -4.82
CA ARG A 283 -11.62 -0.32 -4.92
C ARG A 283 -10.48 -0.77 -5.85
N PRO A 284 -10.77 -0.95 -7.15
CA PRO A 284 -9.78 -1.47 -8.08
C PRO A 284 -8.53 -0.58 -8.10
N SER A 285 -7.38 -1.23 -7.98
CA SER A 285 -6.06 -0.62 -7.98
C SER A 285 -5.15 -1.33 -8.98
N GLU A 286 -4.15 -0.60 -9.52
CA GLU A 286 -3.14 -1.15 -10.41
C GLU A 286 -1.75 -0.71 -9.95
N LEU A 287 -0.91 -1.69 -9.62
CA LEU A 287 0.48 -1.50 -9.26
C LEU A 287 1.34 -2.10 -10.38
N LEU A 288 2.19 -1.28 -10.99
CA LEU A 288 3.17 -1.75 -11.98
C LEU A 288 4.46 -2.10 -11.26
N VAL A 289 4.88 -3.35 -11.34
CA VAL A 289 6.01 -3.90 -10.59
C VAL A 289 7.13 -4.21 -11.57
N GLY A 290 8.16 -3.37 -11.57
CA GLY A 290 9.37 -3.54 -12.39
C GLY A 290 10.38 -4.43 -11.67
N ILE A 291 10.73 -5.56 -12.27
CA ILE A 291 11.62 -6.57 -11.73
C ILE A 291 12.80 -6.75 -12.68
N ASP A 292 14.01 -6.61 -12.16
CA ASP A 292 15.25 -6.93 -12.88
C ASP A 292 15.89 -8.14 -12.18
N PRO A 293 16.19 -9.24 -12.88
CA PRO A 293 16.83 -10.40 -12.26
C PRO A 293 18.21 -10.09 -11.66
N ALA A 294 18.89 -9.04 -12.14
CA ALA A 294 20.19 -8.61 -11.66
C ALA A 294 20.15 -7.62 -10.48
N ASP A 295 19.00 -6.96 -10.23
CA ASP A 295 18.83 -6.01 -9.10
C ASP A 295 18.00 -6.67 -7.99
N PRO A 296 18.50 -6.73 -6.73
CA PRO A 296 17.71 -7.26 -5.62
C PRO A 296 16.52 -6.37 -5.23
N ARG A 297 16.48 -5.14 -5.71
CA ARG A 297 15.38 -4.19 -5.47
C ARG A 297 14.30 -4.34 -6.53
N VAL A 298 13.10 -3.94 -6.18
CA VAL A 298 11.94 -3.94 -7.06
C VAL A 298 11.39 -2.52 -7.14
N ARG A 299 10.95 -2.11 -8.32
CA ARG A 299 10.29 -0.82 -8.53
C ARG A 299 8.79 -1.00 -8.55
N VAL A 300 8.08 -0.20 -7.76
CA VAL A 300 6.62 -0.18 -7.74
C VAL A 300 6.15 1.19 -8.21
N THR A 301 5.44 1.20 -9.34
CA THR A 301 4.96 2.42 -9.99
C THR A 301 3.45 2.47 -9.92
N GLY A 302 2.91 3.64 -9.60
CA GLY A 302 1.48 3.89 -9.60
C GLY A 302 1.13 5.31 -9.98
N ARG A 303 -0.12 5.51 -10.40
CA ARG A 303 -0.76 6.81 -10.54
C ARG A 303 -1.34 7.23 -9.20
N ALA A 304 -1.59 8.51 -9.02
CA ALA A 304 -2.50 8.98 -7.99
C ALA A 304 -3.43 10.04 -8.58
N GLN A 305 -4.64 10.12 -8.03
CA GLN A 305 -5.65 11.05 -8.49
C GLN A 305 -6.24 11.80 -7.31
N SER A 306 -6.41 13.11 -7.45
CA SER A 306 -7.11 13.91 -6.44
C SER A 306 -8.57 13.46 -6.33
N ILE A 307 -9.03 13.21 -5.11
CA ILE A 307 -10.40 12.83 -4.77
C ILE A 307 -11.03 13.90 -3.90
N GLY A 308 -12.04 14.57 -4.44
CA GLY A 308 -12.95 15.43 -3.70
C GLY A 308 -12.33 16.56 -2.91
N GLY A 309 -12.18 17.69 -3.56
CA GLY A 309 -12.10 19.02 -3.02
C GLY A 309 -12.81 19.97 -4.00
N PRO A 310 -13.27 21.13 -3.62
CA PRO A 310 -13.82 22.07 -4.58
C PRO A 310 -12.76 22.40 -5.63
N ARG A 311 -13.14 22.27 -6.91
CA ARG A 311 -12.38 22.80 -8.04
C ARG A 311 -12.38 24.32 -7.97
#